data_99e4123810bc6e2d0ae5b2fac1dd9ee4
#
_entry.id   99e4123810bc6e2d0ae5b2fac1dd9ee4
#
_cell.length_a   1.000
_cell.length_b   1.000
_cell.length_c   1.000
_cell.angle_alpha   90.00
_cell.angle_beta   90.00
_cell.angle_gamma   90.00
#
_symmetry.space_group_name_H-M   'P 1'
#
loop_
_entity.id
_entity.type
_entity.pdbx_description
1 polymer ?
#
loop_
_entity_poly.entity_id
_entity_poly.type
_entity_poly.pdbx_seq_one_letter_code
_entity_poly.pdbx_strand_id
1 'polypeptide(L)'
;MMHKRYTKEQCTAAEAQRLAQEIAFGPVVFQVSRLMLKFGIFQLLSGKREGYTLQEISGRTGLTRYAAQVLLEASLTIGTILLEEDRYILAKAGWFLLNDKIARVNMEFNHDVNYQGLFHLEEALLNGRPEGLKVFGEWPTIYEGLSQLPEQVQKSWFGFDHFYSDQSFGKALEIVFSHHPKRLLDIGGNTGRWATQCVQYNKEVEVTIVDLPQQLEMMRKQTAGLSGSERIHGHGANLLDRDVPFPTGFDAVWMLSLIHISEPTRHSLI
;
A
#
# COMPACT_ATOMS: atom_id res chain seq x y z
N MET A 1 -24.76 1.94 12.58
CA MET A 1 -25.89 1.69 11.62
C MET A 1 -25.25 1.30 10.29
N MET A 2 -25.40 0.06 9.82
CA MET A 2 -24.82 -0.38 8.54
C MET A 2 -25.34 0.48 7.37
N HIS A 3 -24.47 0.86 6.47
CA HIS A 3 -24.83 1.65 5.28
C HIS A 3 -25.80 0.86 4.40
N LYS A 4 -26.82 1.53 3.81
CA LYS A 4 -27.85 0.90 2.96
C LYS A 4 -27.28 0.03 1.83
N ARG A 5 -26.06 0.34 1.35
CA ARG A 5 -25.32 -0.43 0.35
C ARG A 5 -25.09 -1.90 0.74
N TYR A 6 -25.00 -2.19 2.03
CA TYR A 6 -24.72 -3.55 2.53
C TYR A 6 -25.98 -4.33 2.93
N THR A 7 -27.14 -3.68 2.92
CA THR A 7 -28.38 -4.27 3.44
C THR A 7 -29.48 -4.43 2.38
N LYS A 8 -29.31 -3.82 1.20
CA LYS A 8 -30.28 -3.89 0.10
C LYS A 8 -29.56 -3.97 -1.23
N GLU A 9 -30.06 -4.86 -2.10
CA GLU A 9 -29.64 -4.90 -3.50
C GLU A 9 -29.96 -3.57 -4.20
N GLN A 10 -28.97 -3.00 -4.90
CA GLN A 10 -29.09 -1.73 -5.59
C GLN A 10 -28.78 -1.84 -7.09
N CYS A 11 -28.18 -2.96 -7.52
CA CYS A 11 -27.86 -3.19 -8.92
C CYS A 11 -29.05 -3.72 -9.68
N THR A 12 -29.23 -3.23 -10.90
CA THR A 12 -30.06 -3.92 -11.89
C THR A 12 -29.45 -5.26 -12.29
N ALA A 13 -30.21 -6.16 -12.87
CA ALA A 13 -29.67 -7.46 -13.33
C ALA A 13 -28.48 -7.29 -14.32
N ALA A 14 -28.58 -6.30 -15.23
CA ALA A 14 -27.49 -6.03 -16.18
C ALA A 14 -26.20 -5.51 -15.50
N GLU A 15 -26.34 -4.63 -14.52
CA GLU A 15 -25.20 -4.12 -13.73
C GLU A 15 -24.55 -5.23 -12.90
N ALA A 16 -25.37 -6.08 -12.27
CA ALA A 16 -24.88 -7.24 -11.51
C ALA A 16 -24.15 -8.25 -12.42
N GLN A 17 -24.68 -8.52 -13.61
CA GLN A 17 -24.04 -9.38 -14.60
C GLN A 17 -22.68 -8.79 -15.05
N ARG A 18 -22.62 -7.50 -15.35
CA ARG A 18 -21.38 -6.81 -15.70
C ARG A 18 -20.35 -6.88 -14.58
N LEU A 19 -20.76 -6.58 -13.35
CA LEU A 19 -19.88 -6.67 -12.17
C LEU A 19 -19.31 -8.07 -11.98
N ALA A 20 -20.14 -9.12 -12.17
CA ALA A 20 -19.69 -10.51 -12.08
C ALA A 20 -18.59 -10.83 -13.13
N GLN A 21 -18.72 -10.31 -14.35
CA GLN A 21 -17.68 -10.45 -15.38
C GLN A 21 -16.41 -9.67 -15.01
N GLU A 22 -16.54 -8.44 -14.51
CA GLU A 22 -15.41 -7.62 -14.05
C GLU A 22 -14.64 -8.34 -12.92
N ILE A 23 -15.32 -8.97 -11.97
CA ILE A 23 -14.71 -9.76 -10.89
C ILE A 23 -13.99 -11.00 -11.48
N ALA A 24 -14.65 -11.74 -12.37
CA ALA A 24 -14.08 -12.95 -12.96
C ALA A 24 -12.80 -12.67 -13.78
N PHE A 25 -12.75 -11.55 -14.48
CA PHE A 25 -11.58 -11.10 -15.24
C PHE A 25 -10.64 -10.17 -14.47
N GLY A 26 -10.89 -9.90 -13.20
CA GLY A 26 -10.09 -9.01 -12.35
C GLY A 26 -8.58 -9.22 -12.46
N PRO A 27 -8.05 -10.47 -12.39
CA PRO A 27 -6.63 -10.72 -12.55
C PRO A 27 -6.06 -10.26 -13.91
N VAL A 28 -6.80 -10.46 -14.99
CA VAL A 28 -6.40 -10.03 -16.34
C VAL A 28 -6.44 -8.50 -16.45
N VAL A 29 -7.52 -7.89 -15.99
CA VAL A 29 -7.70 -6.42 -15.95
C VAL A 29 -6.53 -5.76 -15.20
N PHE A 30 -6.18 -6.29 -14.05
CA PHE A 30 -5.06 -5.80 -13.24
C PHE A 30 -3.74 -5.89 -13.99
N GLN A 31 -3.39 -7.07 -14.52
CA GLN A 31 -2.11 -7.28 -15.19
C GLN A 31 -1.98 -6.49 -16.50
N VAL A 32 -3.03 -6.40 -17.30
CA VAL A 32 -3.04 -5.58 -18.51
C VAL A 32 -2.78 -4.11 -18.15
N SER A 33 -3.54 -3.56 -17.20
CA SER A 33 -3.38 -2.17 -16.77
C SER A 33 -1.98 -1.88 -16.24
N ARG A 34 -1.42 -2.80 -15.47
CA ARG A 34 -0.04 -2.71 -14.99
C ARG A 34 0.98 -2.73 -16.12
N LEU A 35 0.81 -3.60 -17.14
CA LEU A 35 1.71 -3.68 -18.27
C LEU A 35 1.61 -2.44 -19.16
N MET A 36 0.43 -1.86 -19.31
CA MET A 36 0.25 -0.57 -19.99
C MET A 36 1.06 0.56 -19.32
N LEU A 37 1.15 0.56 -17.98
CA LEU A 37 2.03 1.45 -17.22
C LEU A 37 3.51 1.10 -17.42
N LYS A 38 3.88 -0.17 -17.23
CA LYS A 38 5.26 -0.65 -17.26
C LYS A 38 5.93 -0.39 -18.60
N PHE A 39 5.22 -0.62 -19.70
CA PHE A 39 5.73 -0.37 -21.07
C PHE A 39 5.57 1.08 -21.51
N GLY A 40 5.11 1.98 -20.64
CA GLY A 40 4.99 3.40 -20.92
C GLY A 40 3.90 3.75 -21.93
N ILE A 41 2.95 2.84 -22.21
CA ILE A 41 1.89 3.09 -23.20
C ILE A 41 0.96 4.21 -22.72
N PHE A 42 0.52 4.20 -21.45
CA PHE A 42 -0.28 5.31 -20.91
C PHE A 42 0.49 6.63 -20.91
N GLN A 43 1.78 6.61 -20.58
CA GLN A 43 2.63 7.81 -20.66
C GLN A 43 2.74 8.34 -22.10
N LEU A 44 2.93 7.46 -23.07
CA LEU A 44 2.96 7.82 -24.49
C LEU A 44 1.64 8.48 -24.91
N LEU A 45 0.51 7.84 -24.60
CA LEU A 45 -0.82 8.33 -24.98
C LEU A 45 -1.17 9.65 -24.29
N SER A 46 -0.68 9.89 -23.06
CA SER A 46 -0.91 11.15 -22.35
C SER A 46 -0.22 12.35 -23.01
N GLY A 47 0.84 12.11 -23.78
CA GLY A 47 1.64 13.14 -24.44
C GLY A 47 1.04 13.68 -25.74
N LYS A 48 -0.04 13.06 -26.27
CA LYS A 48 -0.61 13.47 -27.55
C LYS A 48 -2.12 13.27 -27.57
N ARG A 49 -2.86 14.37 -27.66
CA ARG A 49 -4.32 14.38 -27.61
C ARG A 49 -4.97 13.61 -28.77
N GLU A 50 -4.40 13.70 -29.97
CA GLU A 50 -4.90 13.00 -31.17
C GLU A 50 -4.56 11.50 -31.15
N GLY A 51 -3.85 11.03 -30.12
CA GLY A 51 -3.49 9.63 -29.98
C GLY A 51 -2.44 9.13 -30.98
N TYR A 52 -2.26 7.82 -30.96
CA TYR A 52 -1.27 7.11 -31.79
C TYR A 52 -1.89 5.89 -32.45
N THR A 53 -1.43 5.54 -33.66
CA THR A 53 -1.78 4.27 -34.28
C THR A 53 -1.05 3.10 -33.63
N LEU A 54 -1.52 1.87 -33.84
CA LEU A 54 -0.84 0.64 -33.39
C LEU A 54 0.62 0.59 -33.83
N GLN A 55 0.90 0.98 -35.09
CA GLN A 55 2.26 0.97 -35.64
C GLN A 55 3.17 1.97 -34.91
N GLU A 56 2.68 3.18 -34.66
CA GLU A 56 3.41 4.20 -33.89
C GLU A 56 3.70 3.74 -32.47
N ILE A 57 2.71 3.12 -31.77
CA ILE A 57 2.87 2.61 -30.41
C ILE A 57 3.90 1.49 -30.37
N SER A 58 3.78 0.50 -31.24
CA SER A 58 4.76 -0.60 -31.36
C SER A 58 6.19 -0.07 -31.55
N GLY A 59 6.39 0.85 -32.51
CA GLY A 59 7.71 1.42 -32.79
C GLY A 59 8.29 2.25 -31.63
N ARG A 60 7.46 2.97 -30.86
CA ARG A 60 7.90 3.82 -29.76
C ARG A 60 8.14 3.07 -28.44
N THR A 61 7.40 1.98 -28.21
CA THR A 61 7.52 1.17 -26.99
C THR A 61 8.51 0.02 -27.12
N GLY A 62 8.95 -0.31 -28.33
CA GLY A 62 9.77 -1.48 -28.60
C GLY A 62 9.03 -2.82 -28.51
N LEU A 63 7.72 -2.80 -28.28
CA LEU A 63 6.89 -4.01 -28.28
C LEU A 63 6.66 -4.50 -29.72
N THR A 64 6.55 -5.82 -29.88
CA THR A 64 6.07 -6.36 -31.17
C THR A 64 4.66 -5.84 -31.46
N ARG A 65 4.29 -5.75 -32.74
CA ARG A 65 2.95 -5.33 -33.14
C ARG A 65 1.86 -6.17 -32.46
N TYR A 66 2.06 -7.49 -32.37
CA TYR A 66 1.14 -8.41 -31.70
C TYR A 66 1.00 -8.09 -30.21
N ALA A 67 2.10 -7.92 -29.49
CA ALA A 67 2.08 -7.61 -28.06
C ALA A 67 1.39 -6.27 -27.78
N ALA A 68 1.69 -5.23 -28.57
CA ALA A 68 1.02 -3.94 -28.46
C ALA A 68 -0.49 -4.07 -28.75
N GLN A 69 -0.87 -4.80 -29.80
CA GLN A 69 -2.27 -5.02 -30.16
C GLN A 69 -3.05 -5.70 -29.03
N VAL A 70 -2.53 -6.80 -28.46
CA VAL A 70 -3.18 -7.53 -27.36
C VAL A 70 -3.42 -6.61 -26.16
N LEU A 71 -2.44 -5.79 -25.77
CA LEU A 71 -2.59 -4.87 -24.64
C LEU A 71 -3.61 -3.77 -24.95
N LEU A 72 -3.59 -3.22 -26.15
CA LEU A 72 -4.51 -2.16 -26.57
C LEU A 72 -5.95 -2.66 -26.67
N GLU A 73 -6.19 -3.82 -27.29
CA GLU A 73 -7.54 -4.41 -27.41
C GLU A 73 -8.12 -4.73 -26.03
N ALA A 74 -7.33 -5.33 -25.13
CA ALA A 74 -7.76 -5.57 -23.77
C ALA A 74 -8.05 -4.24 -23.02
N SER A 75 -7.21 -3.21 -23.22
CA SER A 75 -7.39 -1.90 -22.58
C SER A 75 -8.61 -1.14 -23.08
N LEU A 76 -9.01 -1.32 -24.36
CA LEU A 76 -10.28 -0.82 -24.88
C LEU A 76 -11.46 -1.44 -24.15
N THR A 77 -11.44 -2.77 -23.97
CA THR A 77 -12.50 -3.51 -23.26
C THR A 77 -12.59 -3.06 -21.80
N ILE A 78 -11.47 -2.79 -21.15
CA ILE A 78 -11.39 -2.29 -19.77
C ILE A 78 -11.88 -0.83 -19.68
N GLY A 79 -11.77 -0.04 -20.77
CA GLY A 79 -12.12 1.37 -20.78
C GLY A 79 -11.00 2.30 -20.29
N THR A 80 -9.74 1.84 -20.29
CA THR A 80 -8.58 2.66 -19.92
C THR A 80 -8.05 3.50 -21.09
N ILE A 81 -8.42 3.15 -22.32
CA ILE A 81 -8.15 3.89 -23.55
C ILE A 81 -9.40 3.90 -24.43
N LEU A 82 -9.39 4.75 -25.46
CA LEU A 82 -10.41 4.85 -26.50
C LEU A 82 -9.76 4.63 -27.86
N LEU A 83 -10.57 4.31 -28.86
CA LEU A 83 -10.16 4.22 -30.26
C LEU A 83 -11.04 5.19 -31.07
N GLU A 84 -10.40 6.18 -31.69
CA GLU A 84 -11.01 7.10 -32.64
C GLU A 84 -10.38 6.88 -34.00
N GLU A 85 -11.16 6.47 -34.97
CA GLU A 85 -10.68 6.01 -36.28
C GLU A 85 -9.67 4.86 -36.14
N ASP A 86 -8.39 5.11 -36.34
CA ASP A 86 -7.27 4.15 -36.21
C ASP A 86 -6.30 4.53 -35.07
N ARG A 87 -6.68 5.50 -34.20
CA ARG A 87 -5.81 6.08 -33.17
C ARG A 87 -6.31 5.76 -31.77
N TYR A 88 -5.39 5.29 -30.94
CA TYR A 88 -5.63 5.01 -29.54
C TYR A 88 -5.37 6.28 -28.71
N ILE A 89 -6.33 6.63 -27.86
CA ILE A 89 -6.34 7.82 -27.03
C ILE A 89 -6.48 7.42 -25.56
N LEU A 90 -5.82 8.13 -24.65
CA LEU A 90 -5.91 7.88 -23.23
C LEU A 90 -7.28 8.27 -22.69
N ALA A 91 -8.00 7.31 -22.10
CA ALA A 91 -9.24 7.58 -21.40
C ALA A 91 -8.99 8.09 -19.97
N LYS A 92 -10.04 8.61 -19.30
CA LYS A 92 -9.94 9.12 -17.92
C LYS A 92 -9.43 8.06 -16.94
N ALA A 93 -9.89 6.81 -17.04
CA ALA A 93 -9.40 5.73 -16.18
C ALA A 93 -7.90 5.48 -16.36
N GLY A 94 -7.42 5.44 -17.59
CA GLY A 94 -5.98 5.33 -17.90
C GLY A 94 -5.17 6.52 -17.37
N TRP A 95 -5.74 7.74 -17.45
CA TRP A 95 -5.11 8.94 -16.89
C TRP A 95 -4.96 8.84 -15.37
N PHE A 96 -5.98 8.36 -14.65
CA PHE A 96 -5.89 8.15 -13.20
C PHE A 96 -4.89 7.06 -12.85
N LEU A 97 -4.86 5.93 -13.56
CA LEU A 97 -3.84 4.89 -13.36
C LEU A 97 -2.43 5.42 -13.53
N LEU A 98 -2.23 6.37 -14.44
CA LEU A 98 -0.92 7.00 -14.69
C LEU A 98 -0.55 8.04 -13.62
N ASN A 99 -1.49 8.90 -13.21
CA ASN A 99 -1.20 10.14 -12.48
C ASN A 99 -1.68 10.14 -11.03
N ASP A 100 -2.67 9.31 -10.67
CA ASP A 100 -3.16 9.24 -9.30
C ASP A 100 -2.20 8.43 -8.42
N LYS A 101 -1.66 9.10 -7.41
CA LYS A 101 -0.72 8.49 -6.47
C LYS A 101 -1.34 7.31 -5.70
N ILE A 102 -2.63 7.39 -5.35
CA ILE A 102 -3.35 6.29 -4.67
C ILE A 102 -3.38 5.05 -5.57
N ALA A 103 -3.85 5.21 -6.82
CA ALA A 103 -3.93 4.11 -7.77
C ALA A 103 -2.57 3.46 -8.01
N ARG A 104 -1.50 4.27 -8.13
CA ARG A 104 -0.13 3.78 -8.32
C ARG A 104 0.38 2.98 -7.13
N VAL A 105 0.28 3.53 -5.93
CA VAL A 105 0.73 2.87 -4.70
C VAL A 105 -0.02 1.56 -4.47
N ASN A 106 -1.33 1.55 -4.67
CA ASN A 106 -2.14 0.34 -4.54
C ASN A 106 -1.77 -0.72 -5.59
N MET A 107 -1.49 -0.31 -6.82
CA MET A 107 -1.09 -1.24 -7.89
C MET A 107 0.29 -1.85 -7.63
N GLU A 108 1.25 -1.06 -7.19
CA GLU A 108 2.59 -1.53 -6.84
C GLU A 108 2.55 -2.49 -5.65
N PHE A 109 1.83 -2.13 -4.58
CA PHE A 109 1.65 -2.99 -3.41
C PHE A 109 0.97 -4.33 -3.78
N ASN A 110 -0.15 -4.28 -4.49
CA ASN A 110 -0.84 -5.51 -4.87
C ASN A 110 0.02 -6.39 -5.77
N HIS A 111 0.78 -5.81 -6.72
CA HIS A 111 1.62 -6.59 -7.60
C HIS A 111 2.83 -7.21 -6.90
N ASP A 112 3.58 -6.39 -6.16
CA ASP A 112 4.88 -6.79 -5.63
C ASP A 112 4.75 -7.58 -4.32
N VAL A 113 3.74 -7.27 -3.50
CA VAL A 113 3.56 -7.87 -2.18
C VAL A 113 2.53 -8.98 -2.20
N ASN A 114 1.32 -8.71 -2.74
CA ASN A 114 0.18 -9.60 -2.53
C ASN A 114 -0.02 -10.63 -3.64
N TYR A 115 0.29 -10.30 -4.90
CA TYR A 115 -0.24 -11.01 -6.06
C TYR A 115 0.03 -12.51 -6.05
N GLN A 116 1.27 -12.90 -5.74
CA GLN A 116 1.64 -14.31 -5.66
C GLN A 116 1.08 -14.97 -4.39
N GLY A 117 1.09 -14.26 -3.26
CA GLY A 117 0.54 -14.74 -1.99
C GLY A 117 -0.96 -15.03 -2.04
N LEU A 118 -1.72 -14.32 -2.90
CA LEU A 118 -3.17 -14.54 -3.06
C LEU A 118 -3.53 -15.94 -3.59
N PHE A 119 -2.62 -16.66 -4.25
CA PHE A 119 -2.82 -18.06 -4.61
C PHE A 119 -2.96 -18.98 -3.40
N HIS A 120 -2.49 -18.54 -2.23
CA HIS A 120 -2.55 -19.27 -0.97
C HIS A 120 -3.64 -18.74 -0.02
N LEU A 121 -4.55 -17.88 -0.51
CA LEU A 121 -5.59 -17.28 0.32
C LEU A 121 -6.53 -18.32 0.91
N GLU A 122 -6.97 -19.31 0.13
CA GLU A 122 -7.81 -20.40 0.61
C GLU A 122 -7.12 -21.17 1.74
N GLU A 123 -5.86 -21.55 1.54
CA GLU A 123 -5.04 -22.26 2.53
C GLU A 123 -4.87 -21.41 3.80
N ALA A 124 -4.63 -20.10 3.67
CA ALA A 124 -4.50 -19.19 4.80
C ALA A 124 -5.79 -19.11 5.62
N LEU A 125 -6.95 -19.03 4.97
CA LEU A 125 -8.26 -18.98 5.63
C LEU A 125 -8.57 -20.30 6.36
N LEU A 126 -8.24 -21.44 5.76
CA LEU A 126 -8.48 -22.74 6.38
C LEU A 126 -7.56 -23.02 7.58
N ASN A 127 -6.30 -22.60 7.50
CA ASN A 127 -5.28 -22.86 8.52
C ASN A 127 -5.20 -21.77 9.59
N GLY A 128 -5.82 -20.62 9.37
CA GLY A 128 -5.77 -19.50 10.30
C GLY A 128 -4.38 -18.89 10.47
N ARG A 129 -3.57 -18.85 9.40
CA ARG A 129 -2.22 -18.30 9.41
C ARG A 129 -1.84 -17.76 8.00
N PRO A 130 -0.85 -16.86 7.88
CA PRO A 130 -0.55 -16.17 6.63
C PRO A 130 0.25 -17.04 5.64
N GLU A 131 -0.36 -18.07 5.08
CA GLU A 131 0.27 -19.03 4.17
C GLU A 131 0.87 -18.40 2.91
N GLY A 132 0.36 -17.24 2.48
CA GLY A 132 0.91 -16.49 1.34
C GLY A 132 2.32 -15.99 1.55
N LEU A 133 2.79 -15.87 2.80
CA LEU A 133 4.15 -15.41 3.11
C LEU A 133 5.23 -16.38 2.61
N LYS A 134 4.91 -17.68 2.46
CA LYS A 134 5.85 -18.70 1.92
C LYS A 134 6.43 -18.37 0.55
N VAL A 135 5.81 -17.44 -0.18
CA VAL A 135 6.36 -16.88 -1.43
C VAL A 135 7.68 -16.16 -1.20
N PHE A 136 7.87 -15.57 -0.02
CA PHE A 136 9.06 -14.78 0.36
C PHE A 136 9.91 -15.47 1.40
N GLY A 137 9.30 -16.19 2.34
CA GLY A 137 9.98 -16.86 3.44
C GLY A 137 9.02 -17.46 4.46
N GLU A 138 9.57 -18.14 5.45
CA GLU A 138 8.80 -18.80 6.50
C GLU A 138 8.86 -17.97 7.79
N TRP A 139 7.91 -17.03 7.94
CA TRP A 139 7.75 -16.20 9.13
C TRP A 139 6.33 -16.32 9.68
N PRO A 140 6.16 -16.19 11.01
CA PRO A 140 4.82 -16.13 11.63
C PRO A 140 3.98 -14.99 11.09
N THR A 141 4.60 -13.83 10.88
CA THR A 141 3.98 -12.64 10.27
C THR A 141 4.96 -11.99 9.28
N ILE A 142 4.46 -11.07 8.45
CA ILE A 142 5.32 -10.34 7.51
C ILE A 142 6.33 -9.43 8.25
N TYR A 143 6.04 -9.01 9.46
CA TYR A 143 6.85 -8.05 10.20
C TYR A 143 8.24 -8.60 10.55
N GLU A 144 8.35 -9.90 10.85
CA GLU A 144 9.64 -10.55 11.07
C GLU A 144 10.48 -10.64 9.79
N GLY A 145 9.81 -10.71 8.65
CA GLY A 145 10.43 -10.83 7.33
C GLY A 145 10.74 -9.51 6.62
N LEU A 146 10.18 -8.37 7.08
CA LEU A 146 10.23 -7.10 6.33
C LEU A 146 11.64 -6.70 5.89
N SER A 147 12.65 -6.85 6.76
CA SER A 147 14.03 -6.51 6.45
C SER A 147 14.73 -7.49 5.48
N GLN A 148 14.13 -8.65 5.24
CA GLN A 148 14.66 -9.73 4.39
C GLN A 148 13.93 -9.82 3.05
N LEU A 149 12.82 -9.09 2.87
CA LEU A 149 12.09 -9.05 1.61
C LEU A 149 12.99 -8.52 0.48
N PRO A 150 12.76 -8.93 -0.78
CA PRO A 150 13.40 -8.31 -1.94
C PRO A 150 13.21 -6.79 -1.94
N GLU A 151 14.21 -6.03 -2.37
CA GLU A 151 14.21 -4.55 -2.31
C GLU A 151 12.95 -3.93 -2.93
N GLN A 152 12.50 -4.42 -4.09
CA GLN A 152 11.31 -3.91 -4.75
C GLN A 152 10.04 -4.17 -3.90
N VAL A 153 9.95 -5.32 -3.25
CA VAL A 153 8.81 -5.68 -2.37
C VAL A 153 8.80 -4.78 -1.14
N GLN A 154 9.95 -4.55 -0.51
CA GLN A 154 10.10 -3.60 0.60
C GLN A 154 9.65 -2.19 0.18
N LYS A 155 10.12 -1.72 -0.97
CA LYS A 155 9.77 -0.40 -1.51
C LYS A 155 8.25 -0.25 -1.69
N SER A 156 7.60 -1.26 -2.24
CA SER A 156 6.15 -1.24 -2.46
C SER A 156 5.37 -1.36 -1.16
N TRP A 157 5.84 -2.18 -0.21
CA TRP A 157 5.28 -2.27 1.13
C TRP A 157 5.32 -0.92 1.86
N PHE A 158 6.52 -0.34 2.00
CA PHE A 158 6.66 0.94 2.70
C PHE A 158 6.01 2.11 1.93
N GLY A 159 5.99 2.05 0.61
CA GLY A 159 5.28 3.02 -0.21
C GLY A 159 3.79 3.05 0.10
N PHE A 160 3.16 1.89 0.29
CA PHE A 160 1.76 1.74 0.67
C PHE A 160 1.52 2.19 2.12
N ASP A 161 2.28 1.63 3.07
CA ASP A 161 2.15 1.93 4.50
C ASP A 161 2.32 3.43 4.78
N HIS A 162 3.38 4.04 4.27
CA HIS A 162 3.65 5.46 4.43
C HIS A 162 2.65 6.36 3.72
N PHE A 163 2.15 5.96 2.55
CA PHE A 163 1.16 6.77 1.85
C PHE A 163 -0.11 6.96 2.69
N TYR A 164 -0.60 5.89 3.30
CA TYR A 164 -1.83 5.95 4.09
C TYR A 164 -1.61 6.55 5.47
N SER A 165 -0.48 6.28 6.12
CA SER A 165 -0.18 6.82 7.45
C SER A 165 0.14 8.32 7.43
N ASP A 166 0.98 8.77 6.50
CA ASP A 166 1.48 10.15 6.44
C ASP A 166 0.36 11.19 6.27
N GLN A 167 -0.73 10.83 5.56
CA GLN A 167 -1.85 11.73 5.35
C GLN A 167 -2.58 12.12 6.66
N SER A 168 -2.48 11.28 7.69
CA SER A 168 -3.10 11.54 8.99
C SER A 168 -2.24 12.44 9.89
N PHE A 169 -0.92 12.52 9.65
CA PHE A 169 0.03 13.11 10.56
C PHE A 169 -0.21 14.60 10.83
N GLY A 170 -0.47 15.40 9.80
CA GLY A 170 -0.68 16.83 9.97
C GLY A 170 -1.77 17.16 10.99
N LYS A 171 -2.95 16.57 10.83
CA LYS A 171 -4.08 16.76 11.75
C LYS A 171 -3.84 16.10 13.11
N ALA A 172 -3.19 14.95 13.13
CA ALA A 172 -2.86 14.26 14.36
C ALA A 172 -1.86 15.04 15.23
N LEU A 173 -0.85 15.68 14.63
CA LEU A 173 0.09 16.56 15.33
C LEU A 173 -0.65 17.68 16.07
N GLU A 174 -1.58 18.37 15.41
CA GLU A 174 -2.38 19.45 16.04
C GLU A 174 -3.15 18.95 17.26
N ILE A 175 -3.76 17.76 17.16
CA ILE A 175 -4.55 17.17 18.25
C ILE A 175 -3.65 16.71 19.41
N VAL A 176 -2.61 15.95 19.11
CA VAL A 176 -1.70 15.39 20.12
C VAL A 176 -0.98 16.53 20.87
N PHE A 177 -0.46 17.51 20.16
CA PHE A 177 0.32 18.61 20.77
C PHE A 177 -0.56 19.69 21.39
N SER A 178 -1.88 19.67 21.19
CA SER A 178 -2.79 20.53 21.97
C SER A 178 -2.76 20.22 23.48
N HIS A 179 -2.31 19.03 23.85
CA HIS A 179 -2.13 18.56 25.24
C HIS A 179 -0.70 18.72 25.77
N HIS A 180 0.21 19.32 24.98
CA HIS A 180 1.61 19.60 25.35
C HIS A 180 2.38 18.39 25.90
N PRO A 181 2.35 17.20 25.28
CA PRO A 181 3.08 16.03 25.76
C PRO A 181 4.59 16.28 25.68
N LYS A 182 5.32 15.87 26.72
CA LYS A 182 6.79 15.88 26.73
C LYS A 182 7.38 14.50 26.41
N ARG A 183 6.66 13.45 26.76
CA ARG A 183 7.07 12.05 26.50
C ARG A 183 5.95 11.32 25.75
N LEU A 184 6.20 10.96 24.52
CA LEU A 184 5.26 10.27 23.66
C LEU A 184 5.73 8.83 23.40
N LEU A 185 4.80 7.86 23.52
CA LEU A 185 5.01 6.48 23.16
C LEU A 185 4.39 6.22 21.78
N ASP A 186 5.20 5.73 20.86
CA ASP A 186 4.80 5.34 19.49
C ASP A 186 4.84 3.81 19.40
N ILE A 187 3.68 3.16 19.38
CA ILE A 187 3.56 1.71 19.36
C ILE A 187 3.46 1.22 17.92
N GLY A 188 4.41 0.37 17.50
CA GLY A 188 4.52 -0.07 16.10
C GLY A 188 5.00 1.05 15.18
N GLY A 189 5.90 1.91 15.67
CA GLY A 189 6.36 3.12 14.96
C GLY A 189 7.21 2.85 13.71
N ASN A 190 7.49 1.57 13.41
CA ASN A 190 8.15 1.10 12.19
C ASN A 190 9.45 1.87 11.90
N THR A 191 9.53 2.56 10.77
CA THR A 191 10.71 3.33 10.34
C THR A 191 10.87 4.68 11.06
N GLY A 192 10.01 5.03 12.03
CA GLY A 192 10.09 6.25 12.82
C GLY A 192 9.55 7.51 12.15
N ARG A 193 8.69 7.39 11.14
CA ARG A 193 8.16 8.54 10.40
C ARG A 193 7.30 9.45 11.26
N TRP A 194 6.39 8.88 12.06
CA TRP A 194 5.59 9.66 13.01
C TRP A 194 6.47 10.33 14.07
N ALA A 195 7.38 9.59 14.67
CA ALA A 195 8.32 10.10 15.65
C ALA A 195 9.15 11.28 15.10
N THR A 196 9.65 11.15 13.85
CA THR A 196 10.36 12.23 13.15
C THR A 196 9.48 13.49 13.01
N GLN A 197 8.23 13.34 12.62
CA GLN A 197 7.30 14.48 12.52
C GLN A 197 7.05 15.12 13.89
N CYS A 198 6.90 14.32 14.95
CA CYS A 198 6.71 14.82 16.31
C CYS A 198 7.89 15.67 16.78
N VAL A 199 9.14 15.18 16.64
CA VAL A 199 10.33 15.92 17.11
C VAL A 199 10.66 17.14 16.26
N GLN A 200 10.22 17.18 15.00
CA GLN A 200 10.30 18.36 14.15
C GLN A 200 9.23 19.38 14.48
N TYR A 201 8.02 18.93 14.83
CA TYR A 201 6.89 19.80 15.20
C TYR A 201 7.08 20.46 16.55
N ASN A 202 7.61 19.72 17.52
CA ASN A 202 7.86 20.20 18.89
C ASN A 202 9.32 19.91 19.29
N LYS A 203 10.02 20.93 19.76
CA LYS A 203 11.46 20.86 20.11
C LYS A 203 11.74 20.24 21.49
N GLU A 204 10.71 20.07 22.32
CA GLU A 204 10.84 19.55 23.69
C GLU A 204 10.39 18.10 23.83
N VAL A 205 9.62 17.57 22.87
CA VAL A 205 9.09 16.21 22.95
C VAL A 205 10.19 15.17 22.73
N GLU A 206 10.18 14.15 23.57
CA GLU A 206 10.88 12.89 23.38
C GLU A 206 9.92 11.80 22.94
N VAL A 207 10.28 11.02 21.96
CA VAL A 207 9.43 9.93 21.43
C VAL A 207 10.15 8.60 21.61
N THR A 208 9.48 7.65 22.27
CA THR A 208 9.95 6.27 22.36
C THR A 208 9.11 5.40 21.46
N ILE A 209 9.77 4.73 20.51
CA ILE A 209 9.14 3.77 19.60
C ILE A 209 9.26 2.39 20.21
N VAL A 210 8.12 1.68 20.34
CA VAL A 210 8.09 0.26 20.70
C VAL A 210 7.82 -0.54 19.43
N ASP A 211 8.79 -1.38 19.07
CA ASP A 211 8.68 -2.22 17.87
C ASP A 211 9.64 -3.43 17.99
N LEU A 212 9.56 -4.34 17.01
CA LEU A 212 10.50 -5.46 16.90
C LEU A 212 11.95 -4.93 16.76
N PRO A 213 12.96 -5.64 17.32
CA PRO A 213 14.35 -5.19 17.26
C PRO A 213 14.84 -4.87 15.84
N GLN A 214 14.43 -5.66 14.83
CA GLN A 214 14.81 -5.45 13.43
C GLN A 214 14.22 -4.13 12.89
N GLN A 215 12.98 -3.79 13.27
CA GLN A 215 12.34 -2.53 12.87
C GLN A 215 13.04 -1.33 13.49
N LEU A 216 13.47 -1.46 14.75
CA LEU A 216 14.24 -0.40 15.41
C LEU A 216 15.61 -0.18 14.77
N GLU A 217 16.23 -1.20 14.19
CA GLU A 217 17.46 -1.02 13.39
C GLU A 217 17.19 -0.24 12.11
N MET A 218 16.09 -0.53 11.43
CA MET A 218 15.65 0.23 10.25
C MET A 218 15.31 1.67 10.63
N MET A 219 14.60 1.88 11.74
CA MET A 219 14.28 3.20 12.29
C MET A 219 15.56 4.02 12.52
N ARG A 220 16.57 3.47 13.22
CA ARG A 220 17.84 4.17 13.47
C ARG A 220 18.55 4.57 12.19
N LYS A 221 18.54 3.70 11.16
CA LYS A 221 19.12 4.02 9.84
C LYS A 221 18.36 5.16 9.15
N GLN A 222 17.03 5.14 9.22
CA GLN A 222 16.17 6.12 8.54
C GLN A 222 16.17 7.49 9.23
N THR A 223 16.32 7.52 10.55
CA THR A 223 16.31 8.77 11.33
C THR A 223 17.71 9.36 11.53
N ALA A 224 18.78 8.62 11.22
CA ALA A 224 20.15 9.06 11.37
C ALA A 224 20.43 10.39 10.65
N GLY A 225 20.93 11.37 11.38
CA GLY A 225 21.27 12.69 10.85
C GLY A 225 20.09 13.64 10.62
N LEU A 226 18.85 13.20 10.89
CA LEU A 226 17.70 14.10 10.86
C LEU A 226 17.70 15.00 12.11
N SER A 227 17.21 16.23 11.94
CA SER A 227 17.08 17.18 13.08
C SER A 227 16.10 16.63 14.11
N GLY A 228 16.54 16.55 15.37
CA GLY A 228 15.75 16.01 16.49
C GLY A 228 15.83 14.50 16.66
N SER A 229 16.64 13.81 15.85
CA SER A 229 16.79 12.34 15.97
C SER A 229 17.35 11.88 17.32
N GLU A 230 18.09 12.73 18.02
CA GLU A 230 18.57 12.51 19.37
C GLU A 230 17.48 12.32 20.42
N ARG A 231 16.25 12.76 20.10
CA ARG A 231 15.05 12.66 20.93
C ARG A 231 14.13 11.49 20.53
N ILE A 232 14.57 10.64 19.59
CA ILE A 232 13.86 9.44 19.16
C ILE A 232 14.57 8.23 19.76
N HIS A 233 13.85 7.50 20.60
CA HIS A 233 14.36 6.32 21.32
C HIS A 233 13.66 5.06 20.82
N GLY A 234 14.32 3.91 20.93
CA GLY A 234 13.74 2.62 20.58
C GLY A 234 13.66 1.68 21.78
N HIS A 235 12.52 1.04 21.99
CA HIS A 235 12.33 -0.03 22.96
C HIS A 235 11.92 -1.30 22.19
N GLY A 236 12.81 -2.32 22.20
CA GLY A 236 12.57 -3.58 21.49
C GLY A 236 11.60 -4.47 22.22
N ALA A 237 10.44 -4.74 21.63
CA ALA A 237 9.44 -5.64 22.18
C ALA A 237 8.62 -6.30 21.06
N ASN A 238 8.27 -7.57 21.24
CA ASN A 238 7.22 -8.20 20.45
C ASN A 238 5.86 -7.91 21.11
N LEU A 239 5.01 -7.13 20.45
CA LEU A 239 3.70 -6.74 20.98
C LEU A 239 2.72 -7.93 21.16
N LEU A 240 3.03 -9.07 20.57
CA LEU A 240 2.25 -10.31 20.72
C LEU A 240 2.69 -11.11 21.97
N ASP A 241 3.83 -10.79 22.56
CA ASP A 241 4.35 -11.39 23.77
C ASP A 241 3.84 -10.62 25.00
N ARG A 242 2.96 -11.25 25.78
CA ARG A 242 2.30 -10.63 26.94
C ARG A 242 3.23 -10.50 28.16
N ASP A 243 4.35 -11.21 28.17
CA ASP A 243 5.27 -11.24 29.29
C ASP A 243 6.38 -10.18 29.17
N VAL A 244 6.47 -9.50 28.02
CA VAL A 244 7.44 -8.42 27.81
C VAL A 244 7.00 -7.17 28.59
N PRO A 245 7.88 -6.61 29.47
CA PRO A 245 7.56 -5.39 30.21
C PRO A 245 7.40 -4.20 29.27
N PHE A 246 6.30 -3.49 29.41
CA PHE A 246 5.99 -2.31 28.60
C PHE A 246 6.55 -1.04 29.27
N PRO A 247 7.14 -0.11 28.52
CA PRO A 247 7.67 1.11 29.09
C PRO A 247 6.53 2.01 29.60
N THR A 248 6.75 2.70 30.71
CA THR A 248 5.75 3.53 31.40
C THR A 248 6.19 4.98 31.52
N GLY A 249 5.29 5.85 31.96
CA GLY A 249 5.58 7.26 32.27
C GLY A 249 5.53 8.17 31.04
N PHE A 250 4.62 7.88 30.10
CA PHE A 250 4.37 8.71 28.92
C PHE A 250 3.11 9.57 29.12
N ASP A 251 3.13 10.76 28.51
CA ASP A 251 2.01 11.72 28.55
C ASP A 251 0.99 11.42 27.45
N ALA A 252 1.44 10.80 26.35
CA ALA A 252 0.59 10.41 25.24
C ALA A 252 1.06 9.08 24.62
N VAL A 253 0.11 8.34 24.07
CA VAL A 253 0.36 7.10 23.34
C VAL A 253 -0.23 7.24 21.94
N TRP A 254 0.61 6.95 20.94
CA TRP A 254 0.20 6.87 19.55
C TRP A 254 0.17 5.42 19.10
N MET A 255 -0.94 5.01 18.47
CA MET A 255 -1.16 3.68 17.91
C MET A 255 -1.87 3.83 16.58
N LEU A 256 -1.17 3.58 15.48
CA LEU A 256 -1.74 3.63 14.13
C LEU A 256 -1.68 2.24 13.50
N SER A 257 -2.80 1.82 12.86
CA SER A 257 -2.91 0.53 12.15
C SER A 257 -2.73 -0.73 13.01
N LEU A 258 -2.93 -0.63 14.32
CA LEU A 258 -2.78 -1.73 15.29
C LEU A 258 -4.11 -2.32 15.77
N ILE A 259 -5.22 -1.98 15.15
CA ILE A 259 -6.57 -2.36 15.59
C ILE A 259 -6.73 -3.89 15.73
N HIS A 260 -6.13 -4.66 14.84
CA HIS A 260 -6.20 -6.12 14.86
C HIS A 260 -5.26 -6.79 15.88
N ILE A 261 -4.28 -6.06 16.40
CA ILE A 261 -3.34 -6.52 17.43
C ILE A 261 -3.89 -6.26 18.83
N SER A 262 -4.60 -5.14 19.00
CA SER A 262 -5.09 -4.67 20.30
C SER A 262 -6.48 -5.16 20.66
N GLU A 263 -7.26 -5.72 19.72
CA GLU A 263 -8.57 -6.28 20.03
C GLU A 263 -8.47 -7.67 20.66
N PRO A 264 -9.24 -7.96 21.74
CA PRO A 264 -9.22 -9.25 22.43
C PRO A 264 -9.89 -10.38 21.64
N THR A 265 -10.44 -10.11 20.48
CA THR A 265 -11.07 -11.09 19.60
C THR A 265 -10.05 -11.70 18.63
N ARG A 266 -9.97 -13.01 18.63
CA ARG A 266 -9.07 -13.92 17.90
C ARG A 266 -9.12 -13.80 16.36
N HIS A 267 -8.95 -12.64 15.77
CA HIS A 267 -8.94 -12.49 14.31
C HIS A 267 -7.75 -11.65 13.82
N SER A 268 -6.56 -12.16 14.07
CA SER A 268 -5.37 -11.74 13.30
C SER A 268 -5.26 -12.62 12.06
N LEU A 269 -6.22 -12.49 11.15
CA LEU A 269 -6.25 -13.22 9.90
C LEU A 269 -6.51 -12.24 8.75
N ILE A 270 -5.51 -11.53 8.38
CA ILE A 270 -5.25 -11.12 6.98
C ILE A 270 -3.77 -10.75 6.89
#